data_8c4a73bdfc17f2d1c51a3d5b95138b28
#
_entry.id   8c4a73bdfc17f2d1c51a3d5b95138b28
#
_cell.length_a   1.000
_cell.length_b   1.000
_cell.length_c   1.000
_cell.angle_alpha   90.00
_cell.angle_beta   90.00
_cell.angle_gamma   90.00
#
_symmetry.space_group_name_H-M   'P 1'
#
loop_
_entity.id
_entity.type
_entity.pdbx_description
1 polymer ?
#
loop_
_entity_poly.entity_id
_entity_poly.type
_entity_poly.pdbx_seq_one_letter_code
_entity_poly.pdbx_strand_id
1 'polypeptide(L)'
;MSYFYYIKNRGNMNYKRMMIMQNIQQLFQSEDGNIQQRENFLSLLEKIVSSLDELKNPHKTTLGPMKERSANFYQELMQEHQVPTTGVGLDQVVEEMTQLMQGHPYHTRNFVTNVLPMASIPGVLGQFTNALLNGNNLWDVYGPAAAECEVKVVAMMSKLVGYDYTKSFGYTTWGGQGAVFSGLRLAIAKQFPHAKEDGVPNNLYCFASENAHYSLLKSVEAVGIGSKHLVRVKAGKDHSMDVEDLRTRMTEVIENGGIPVYVVATTGATDQFGIDDVQAIKEVTTTLEKKYNLQPVHIHADSALGGFYAFFNDYDFKKNPLQFEGDVVQGLQHIHDRMQHLAMADSLCFDFQKLGQTPYLTSLFLIKEGNSLQLLDIEDFDTPYVGNRGYGSYHTGYTLECSRMGSSIAIFAALQAFGKEGYQQLLANYVRVNLAFRTQLAEKTPMLQVVNDTNIGPVTAFRLYPDGFNWQAEQAGHYTQDQIEHINGINASFFEIIGEGRDDVFFGDTTRVCTVSTSDTTQHVPVAAAKFFSISPYTETDHIPNMIHFLQQKLTVLEASHIAYRH
;
A
#
# COMPACT_ATOMS: atom_id res chain seq x y z
N MET A 1 -70.65 18.52 1.20
CA MET A 1 -69.54 18.92 2.08
C MET A 1 -68.36 17.92 2.08
N SER A 2 -68.52 16.63 1.85
CA SER A 2 -67.37 15.65 1.91
C SER A 2 -66.38 15.72 0.76
N TYR A 3 -66.82 16.09 -0.46
CA TYR A 3 -65.95 16.14 -1.65
C TYR A 3 -64.96 17.34 -1.63
N PHE A 4 -65.36 18.49 -1.12
CA PHE A 4 -64.49 19.67 -0.94
C PHE A 4 -63.43 19.46 0.15
N TYR A 5 -63.75 18.70 1.19
CA TYR A 5 -62.80 18.35 2.26
C TYR A 5 -61.72 17.38 1.79
N TYR A 6 -62.07 16.46 0.89
CA TYR A 6 -61.14 15.49 0.30
C TYR A 6 -60.18 16.14 -0.70
N ILE A 7 -60.63 17.10 -1.51
CA ILE A 7 -59.77 17.85 -2.47
C ILE A 7 -58.81 18.80 -1.69
N LYS A 8 -59.27 19.45 -0.65
CA LYS A 8 -58.44 20.37 0.18
C LYS A 8 -57.34 19.61 0.95
N ASN A 9 -57.65 18.42 1.45
CA ASN A 9 -56.66 17.56 2.10
C ASN A 9 -55.64 16.94 1.13
N ARG A 10 -56.05 16.57 -0.08
CA ARG A 10 -55.12 16.12 -1.12
C ARG A 10 -54.20 17.24 -1.60
N GLY A 11 -54.70 18.45 -1.75
CA GLY A 11 -53.87 19.64 -2.09
C GLY A 11 -52.85 19.95 -1.00
N ASN A 12 -53.26 19.92 0.26
CA ASN A 12 -52.34 20.13 1.40
C ASN A 12 -51.32 19.01 1.55
N MET A 13 -51.73 17.76 1.31
CA MET A 13 -50.81 16.60 1.36
C MET A 13 -49.81 16.61 0.20
N ASN A 14 -50.24 16.98 -1.01
CA ASN A 14 -49.35 17.17 -2.16
C ASN A 14 -48.37 18.32 -1.96
N TYR A 15 -48.83 19.46 -1.40
CA TYR A 15 -47.96 20.58 -1.11
C TYR A 15 -46.93 20.24 -0.03
N LYS A 16 -47.33 19.60 1.06
CA LYS A 16 -46.43 19.16 2.13
C LYS A 16 -45.39 18.14 1.59
N ARG A 17 -45.82 17.20 0.73
CA ARG A 17 -44.94 16.23 0.09
C ARG A 17 -43.94 16.92 -0.86
N MET A 18 -44.38 17.91 -1.63
CA MET A 18 -43.53 18.71 -2.51
C MET A 18 -42.46 19.49 -1.73
N MET A 19 -42.82 20.13 -0.62
CA MET A 19 -41.89 20.84 0.26
C MET A 19 -40.86 19.90 0.89
N ILE A 20 -41.27 18.70 1.30
CA ILE A 20 -40.34 17.67 1.85
C ILE A 20 -39.34 17.23 0.77
N MET A 21 -39.82 16.98 -0.44
CA MET A 21 -38.94 16.56 -1.55
C MET A 21 -37.97 17.67 -1.96
N GLN A 22 -38.40 18.93 -1.99
CA GLN A 22 -37.50 20.08 -2.25
C GLN A 22 -36.39 20.17 -1.20
N ASN A 23 -36.70 19.95 0.09
CA ASN A 23 -35.67 19.91 1.15
C ASN A 23 -34.70 18.75 0.97
N ILE A 24 -35.17 17.57 0.54
CA ILE A 24 -34.31 16.41 0.25
C ILE A 24 -33.41 16.69 -0.96
N GLN A 25 -33.93 17.32 -2.02
CA GLN A 25 -33.16 17.66 -3.21
C GLN A 25 -31.99 18.61 -2.92
N GLN A 26 -32.08 19.44 -1.89
CA GLN A 26 -30.99 20.31 -1.46
C GLN A 26 -29.78 19.53 -0.88
N LEU A 27 -29.95 18.25 -0.55
CA LEU A 27 -28.88 17.36 -0.12
C LEU A 27 -28.08 16.77 -1.30
N PHE A 28 -28.48 17.06 -2.53
CA PHE A 28 -27.84 16.55 -3.75
C PHE A 28 -27.23 17.69 -4.58
N GLN A 29 -26.30 17.32 -5.44
CA GLN A 29 -25.80 18.24 -6.46
C GLN A 29 -26.93 18.68 -7.38
N SER A 30 -26.82 19.88 -7.97
CA SER A 30 -27.85 20.35 -8.89
C SER A 30 -27.83 19.51 -10.19
N GLU A 31 -29.02 19.18 -10.69
CA GLU A 31 -29.17 18.43 -11.95
C GLU A 31 -28.95 19.32 -13.20
N ASP A 32 -29.12 20.63 -13.07
CA ASP A 32 -29.11 21.62 -14.15
C ASP A 32 -27.92 22.61 -14.07
N GLY A 33 -26.98 22.42 -13.13
CA GLY A 33 -25.89 23.34 -12.90
C GLY A 33 -26.30 24.66 -12.21
N ASN A 34 -27.37 24.65 -11.43
CA ASN A 34 -27.89 25.79 -10.67
C ASN A 34 -26.80 26.46 -9.81
N ILE A 35 -26.60 27.77 -10.02
CA ILE A 35 -25.52 28.54 -9.40
C ILE A 35 -25.63 28.49 -7.86
N GLN A 36 -26.82 28.64 -7.30
CA GLN A 36 -27.02 28.69 -5.85
C GLN A 36 -26.64 27.36 -5.17
N GLN A 37 -27.04 26.21 -5.72
CA GLN A 37 -26.65 24.90 -5.19
C GLN A 37 -25.14 24.69 -5.30
N ARG A 38 -24.52 25.12 -6.41
CA ARG A 38 -23.07 25.05 -6.58
C ARG A 38 -22.34 25.90 -5.54
N GLU A 39 -22.75 27.13 -5.33
CA GLU A 39 -22.14 28.03 -4.34
C GLU A 39 -22.28 27.49 -2.93
N ASN A 40 -23.44 26.95 -2.56
CA ASN A 40 -23.65 26.30 -1.27
C ASN A 40 -22.68 25.10 -1.09
N PHE A 41 -22.55 24.26 -2.10
CA PHE A 41 -21.64 23.11 -2.05
C PHE A 41 -20.17 23.54 -1.91
N LEU A 42 -19.72 24.53 -2.71
CA LEU A 42 -18.37 25.06 -2.63
C LEU A 42 -18.09 25.73 -1.28
N SER A 43 -19.06 26.43 -0.70
CA SER A 43 -18.92 27.01 0.64
C SER A 43 -18.73 25.95 1.74
N LEU A 44 -19.42 24.79 1.64
CA LEU A 44 -19.22 23.66 2.57
C LEU A 44 -17.82 23.04 2.40
N LEU A 45 -17.34 22.91 1.17
CA LEU A 45 -15.98 22.42 0.90
C LEU A 45 -14.92 23.39 1.46
N GLU A 46 -15.11 24.70 1.27
CA GLU A 46 -14.22 25.72 1.81
C GLU A 46 -14.15 25.62 3.34
N LYS A 47 -15.27 25.45 4.02
CA LYS A 47 -15.31 25.23 5.49
C LYS A 47 -14.50 24.03 5.91
N ILE A 48 -14.61 22.88 5.20
CA ILE A 48 -13.83 21.69 5.50
C ILE A 48 -12.34 21.97 5.37
N VAL A 49 -11.91 22.57 4.24
CA VAL A 49 -10.50 22.86 3.98
C VAL A 49 -9.94 23.85 5.01
N SER A 50 -10.67 24.95 5.28
CA SER A 50 -10.26 25.96 6.26
C SER A 50 -10.12 25.37 7.67
N SER A 51 -11.08 24.54 8.10
CA SER A 51 -11.00 23.85 9.39
C SER A 51 -9.81 22.90 9.50
N LEU A 52 -9.44 22.22 8.39
CA LEU A 52 -8.22 21.42 8.35
C LEU A 52 -6.96 22.29 8.45
N ASP A 53 -6.93 23.43 7.75
CA ASP A 53 -5.78 24.33 7.76
C ASP A 53 -5.53 24.92 9.15
N GLU A 54 -6.56 25.25 9.90
CA GLU A 54 -6.46 25.73 11.29
C GLU A 54 -5.85 24.69 12.23
N LEU A 55 -5.99 23.39 11.95
CA LEU A 55 -5.44 22.30 12.75
C LEU A 55 -3.99 21.93 12.36
N LYS A 56 -3.50 22.39 11.21
CA LYS A 56 -2.16 22.04 10.70
C LYS A 56 -1.05 22.73 11.48
N ASN A 57 -0.04 21.95 11.86
CA ASN A 57 1.22 22.46 12.40
C ASN A 57 2.38 21.68 11.76
N PRO A 58 3.30 22.33 10.99
CA PRO A 58 4.38 21.62 10.30
C PRO A 58 5.41 20.97 11.24
N HIS A 59 5.38 21.31 12.53
CA HIS A 59 6.25 20.72 13.57
C HIS A 59 5.59 19.56 14.34
N LYS A 60 4.32 19.26 14.02
CA LYS A 60 3.57 18.16 14.63
C LYS A 60 3.15 17.14 13.58
N THR A 61 2.85 15.94 13.99
CA THR A 61 2.43 14.83 13.13
C THR A 61 0.93 14.54 13.22
N THR A 62 0.17 15.42 13.88
CA THR A 62 -1.28 15.33 14.03
C THR A 62 -1.97 16.65 13.72
N LEU A 63 -3.23 16.57 13.32
CA LEU A 63 -4.12 17.72 13.15
C LEU A 63 -4.61 18.17 14.52
N GLY A 64 -4.04 19.25 15.06
CA GLY A 64 -4.29 19.70 16.43
C GLY A 64 -3.82 18.67 17.48
N PRO A 65 -4.22 18.83 18.77
CA PRO A 65 -3.80 17.94 19.85
C PRO A 65 -4.34 16.51 19.66
N MET A 66 -3.54 15.52 20.06
CA MET A 66 -4.00 14.13 20.13
C MET A 66 -5.18 14.00 21.10
N LYS A 67 -6.17 13.17 20.76
CA LYS A 67 -7.27 12.82 21.63
C LYS A 67 -6.88 11.63 22.49
N GLU A 68 -7.02 11.77 23.80
CA GLU A 68 -6.99 10.63 24.71
C GLU A 68 -8.25 9.79 24.50
N ARG A 69 -8.10 8.47 24.49
CA ARG A 69 -9.19 7.51 24.33
C ARG A 69 -9.13 6.49 25.47
N SER A 70 -10.27 6.27 26.14
CA SER A 70 -10.39 5.20 27.12
C SER A 70 -10.23 3.82 26.47
N ALA A 71 -9.91 2.80 27.25
CA ALA A 71 -9.88 1.41 26.77
C ALA A 71 -11.23 0.96 26.19
N ASN A 72 -12.34 1.54 26.65
CA ASN A 72 -13.70 1.19 26.24
C ASN A 72 -14.29 2.16 25.19
N PHE A 73 -13.50 3.12 24.71
CA PHE A 73 -13.97 4.21 23.83
C PHE A 73 -14.84 3.73 22.66
N TYR A 74 -14.42 2.70 21.93
CA TYR A 74 -15.20 2.21 20.79
C TYR A 74 -16.47 1.44 21.20
N GLN A 75 -16.48 0.83 22.38
CA GLN A 75 -17.68 0.17 22.92
C GLN A 75 -18.72 1.23 23.37
N GLU A 76 -18.27 2.33 23.96
CA GLU A 76 -19.11 3.46 24.33
C GLU A 76 -19.77 4.07 23.08
N LEU A 77 -18.99 4.32 22.01
CA LEU A 77 -19.51 4.79 20.73
C LEU A 77 -20.60 3.87 20.15
N MET A 78 -20.41 2.55 20.22
CA MET A 78 -21.41 1.58 19.73
C MET A 78 -22.71 1.62 20.52
N GLN A 79 -22.68 1.99 21.79
CA GLN A 79 -23.87 2.10 22.66
C GLN A 79 -24.62 3.43 22.46
N GLU A 80 -23.89 4.51 22.23
CA GLU A 80 -24.44 5.86 22.19
C GLU A 80 -25.02 6.24 20.81
N HIS A 81 -24.54 5.61 19.71
CA HIS A 81 -24.88 6.06 18.37
C HIS A 81 -25.99 5.25 17.71
N GLN A 82 -26.96 5.95 17.15
CA GLN A 82 -28.04 5.41 16.35
C GLN A 82 -28.37 6.35 15.19
N VAL A 83 -29.05 5.84 14.16
CA VAL A 83 -29.52 6.69 13.05
C VAL A 83 -30.52 7.70 13.60
N PRO A 84 -30.31 9.02 13.43
CA PRO A 84 -31.22 10.02 13.94
C PRO A 84 -32.58 9.95 13.23
N THR A 85 -33.66 10.15 13.97
CA THR A 85 -35.03 10.18 13.43
C THR A 85 -35.24 11.35 12.47
N THR A 86 -34.58 12.47 12.71
CA THR A 86 -34.63 13.67 11.87
C THR A 86 -33.21 14.07 11.53
N GLY A 87 -32.94 14.30 10.23
CA GLY A 87 -31.62 14.77 9.77
C GLY A 87 -31.28 16.15 10.31
N VAL A 88 -29.99 16.44 10.41
CA VAL A 88 -29.46 17.76 10.79
C VAL A 88 -29.06 18.55 9.53
N GLY A 89 -28.83 19.86 9.68
CA GLY A 89 -28.37 20.71 8.58
C GLY A 89 -26.95 20.36 8.11
N LEU A 90 -26.64 20.62 6.84
CA LEU A 90 -25.31 20.33 6.26
C LEU A 90 -24.17 21.05 6.98
N ASP A 91 -24.38 22.27 7.49
CA ASP A 91 -23.40 22.99 8.30
C ASP A 91 -23.02 22.21 9.56
N GLN A 92 -24.02 21.67 10.27
CA GLN A 92 -23.78 20.83 11.46
C GLN A 92 -23.05 19.53 11.09
N VAL A 93 -23.39 18.90 9.95
CA VAL A 93 -22.66 17.71 9.45
C VAL A 93 -21.19 18.04 9.22
N VAL A 94 -20.89 19.19 8.60
CA VAL A 94 -19.51 19.65 8.37
C VAL A 94 -18.78 19.91 9.68
N GLU A 95 -19.43 20.56 10.66
CA GLU A 95 -18.84 20.78 11.98
C GLU A 95 -18.51 19.47 12.71
N GLU A 96 -19.42 18.51 12.71
CA GLU A 96 -19.19 17.19 13.31
C GLU A 96 -18.06 16.44 12.60
N MET A 97 -18.01 16.46 11.26
CA MET A 97 -16.93 15.86 10.48
C MET A 97 -15.56 16.50 10.78
N THR A 98 -15.49 17.82 10.89
CA THR A 98 -14.23 18.53 11.18
C THR A 98 -13.75 18.27 12.61
N GLN A 99 -14.66 18.11 13.58
CA GLN A 99 -14.31 17.69 14.94
C GLN A 99 -13.70 16.28 15.01
N LEU A 100 -14.13 15.36 14.12
CA LEU A 100 -13.53 14.02 14.01
C LEU A 100 -12.08 14.05 13.54
N MET A 101 -11.68 15.08 12.80
CA MET A 101 -10.32 15.22 12.25
C MET A 101 -9.29 15.61 13.30
N GLN A 102 -9.69 16.17 14.44
CA GLN A 102 -8.78 16.54 15.52
C GLN A 102 -8.05 15.31 16.07
N GLY A 103 -6.72 15.42 16.18
CA GLY A 103 -5.84 14.34 16.62
C GLY A 103 -5.59 13.27 15.55
N HIS A 104 -6.08 13.46 14.30
CA HIS A 104 -5.79 12.56 13.20
C HIS A 104 -4.31 12.68 12.80
N PRO A 105 -3.59 11.57 12.57
CA PRO A 105 -2.24 11.61 12.03
C PRO A 105 -2.18 12.41 10.72
N TYR A 106 -1.19 13.29 10.60
CA TYR A 106 -1.04 14.13 9.41
C TYR A 106 0.39 14.11 8.88
N HIS A 107 0.53 13.95 7.57
CA HIS A 107 1.79 13.64 6.88
C HIS A 107 2.70 14.87 6.72
N THR A 108 3.08 15.51 7.84
CA THR A 108 4.06 16.59 7.85
C THR A 108 5.47 16.07 7.61
N ARG A 109 6.46 16.97 7.61
CA ARG A 109 7.89 16.62 7.48
C ARG A 109 8.41 15.64 8.54
N ASN A 110 7.76 15.58 9.70
CA ASN A 110 8.15 14.73 10.83
C ASN A 110 7.37 13.40 10.88
N PHE A 111 6.47 13.15 9.93
CA PHE A 111 5.70 11.92 9.84
C PHE A 111 6.49 10.89 9.04
N VAL A 112 7.24 10.04 9.74
CA VAL A 112 8.20 9.09 9.14
C VAL A 112 7.98 7.65 9.60
N THR A 113 6.73 7.31 9.93
CA THR A 113 6.39 6.04 10.61
C THR A 113 6.31 4.85 9.66
N ASN A 114 5.60 4.96 8.55
CA ASN A 114 5.31 3.84 7.65
C ASN A 114 4.93 4.36 6.25
N VAL A 115 4.57 3.43 5.34
CA VAL A 115 4.18 3.76 3.96
C VAL A 115 2.79 4.40 3.91
N LEU A 116 2.70 5.60 4.44
CA LEU A 116 1.49 6.43 4.49
C LEU A 116 1.83 7.84 3.98
N PRO A 117 1.96 8.06 2.65
CA PRO A 117 2.31 9.37 2.13
C PRO A 117 1.11 10.33 2.17
N MET A 118 1.41 11.62 2.10
CA MET A 118 0.40 12.64 1.84
C MET A 118 -0.15 12.46 0.42
N ALA A 119 -1.47 12.48 0.27
CA ALA A 119 -2.07 12.48 -1.06
C ALA A 119 -1.79 13.80 -1.80
N SER A 120 -1.37 13.69 -3.05
CA SER A 120 -1.10 14.85 -3.91
C SER A 120 -2.38 15.56 -4.34
N ILE A 121 -2.30 16.87 -4.61
CA ILE A 121 -3.42 17.66 -5.12
C ILE A 121 -4.05 17.01 -6.37
N PRO A 122 -3.29 16.63 -7.43
CA PRO A 122 -3.88 15.99 -8.60
C PRO A 122 -4.59 14.67 -8.26
N GLY A 123 -4.04 13.85 -7.37
CA GLY A 123 -4.69 12.62 -6.91
C GLY A 123 -6.01 12.90 -6.18
N VAL A 124 -6.03 13.91 -5.29
CA VAL A 124 -7.25 14.34 -4.59
C VAL A 124 -8.30 14.87 -5.55
N LEU A 125 -7.91 15.72 -6.52
CA LEU A 125 -8.83 16.24 -7.52
C LEU A 125 -9.41 15.13 -8.41
N GLY A 126 -8.59 14.15 -8.81
CA GLY A 126 -9.08 13.00 -9.56
C GLY A 126 -10.07 12.15 -8.77
N GLN A 127 -9.80 11.90 -7.49
CA GLN A 127 -10.72 11.18 -6.60
C GLN A 127 -12.01 11.97 -6.34
N PHE A 128 -11.90 13.28 -6.17
CA PHE A 128 -13.05 14.17 -6.03
C PHE A 128 -13.93 14.16 -7.29
N THR A 129 -13.31 14.23 -8.49
CA THR A 129 -14.04 14.11 -9.76
C THR A 129 -14.80 12.78 -9.85
N ASN A 130 -14.16 11.67 -9.45
CA ASN A 130 -14.83 10.38 -9.39
C ASN A 130 -16.03 10.40 -8.43
N ALA A 131 -15.90 11.03 -7.25
CA ALA A 131 -16.99 11.16 -6.29
C ALA A 131 -18.16 12.00 -6.83
N LEU A 132 -17.88 13.07 -7.59
CA LEU A 132 -18.92 13.88 -8.24
C LEU A 132 -19.69 13.11 -9.31
N LEU A 133 -19.00 12.27 -10.10
CA LEU A 133 -19.61 11.47 -11.16
C LEU A 133 -20.36 10.25 -10.62
N ASN A 134 -19.86 9.69 -9.51
CA ASN A 134 -20.39 8.48 -8.87
C ASN A 134 -20.60 7.30 -9.86
N GLY A 135 -19.66 7.15 -10.80
CA GLY A 135 -19.70 6.10 -11.83
C GLY A 135 -19.27 4.73 -11.29
N ASN A 136 -19.82 3.66 -11.84
CA ASN A 136 -19.39 2.28 -11.59
C ASN A 136 -18.45 1.82 -12.71
N ASN A 137 -17.16 1.61 -12.40
CA ASN A 137 -16.13 1.21 -13.36
C ASN A 137 -16.13 -0.29 -13.70
N LEU A 138 -17.17 -1.03 -13.34
CA LEU A 138 -17.34 -2.40 -13.80
C LEU A 138 -17.51 -2.46 -15.30
N TRP A 139 -18.17 -1.46 -15.87
CA TRP A 139 -18.59 -1.40 -17.26
C TRP A 139 -18.62 0.03 -17.79
N ASP A 140 -18.20 0.26 -19.04
CA ASP A 140 -18.09 1.59 -19.64
C ASP A 140 -19.44 2.33 -19.79
N VAL A 141 -20.56 1.64 -19.80
CA VAL A 141 -21.90 2.27 -19.79
C VAL A 141 -22.15 3.05 -18.48
N TYR A 142 -21.63 2.55 -17.36
CA TYR A 142 -21.87 3.16 -16.04
C TYR A 142 -20.70 4.02 -15.54
N GLY A 143 -19.52 3.85 -16.12
CA GLY A 143 -18.31 4.57 -15.74
C GLY A 143 -17.37 4.88 -16.91
N PRO A 144 -17.84 5.52 -18.02
CA PRO A 144 -17.03 5.69 -19.23
C PRO A 144 -15.74 6.47 -18.99
N ALA A 145 -15.77 7.52 -18.15
CA ALA A 145 -14.59 8.32 -17.83
C ALA A 145 -13.54 7.50 -17.06
N ALA A 146 -13.98 6.69 -16.10
CA ALA A 146 -13.09 5.83 -15.32
C ALA A 146 -12.52 4.70 -16.17
N ALA A 147 -13.32 4.08 -17.04
CA ALA A 147 -12.89 3.04 -17.97
C ALA A 147 -11.81 3.57 -18.93
N GLU A 148 -12.03 4.75 -19.52
CA GLU A 148 -11.05 5.39 -20.41
C GLU A 148 -9.74 5.72 -19.65
N CYS A 149 -9.83 6.29 -18.45
CA CYS A 149 -8.65 6.55 -17.61
C CYS A 149 -7.92 5.25 -17.26
N GLU A 150 -8.63 4.17 -16.94
CA GLU A 150 -8.01 2.88 -16.59
C GLU A 150 -7.21 2.32 -17.76
N VAL A 151 -7.76 2.30 -18.96
CA VAL A 151 -7.05 1.84 -20.17
C VAL A 151 -5.79 2.70 -20.43
N LYS A 152 -5.89 4.02 -20.27
CA LYS A 152 -4.73 4.93 -20.40
C LYS A 152 -3.66 4.62 -19.36
N VAL A 153 -4.04 4.46 -18.09
CA VAL A 153 -3.12 4.13 -16.99
C VAL A 153 -2.45 2.78 -17.23
N VAL A 154 -3.22 1.75 -17.62
CA VAL A 154 -2.69 0.43 -17.97
C VAL A 154 -1.66 0.53 -19.09
N ALA A 155 -1.95 1.28 -20.16
CA ALA A 155 -1.02 1.45 -21.29
C ALA A 155 0.26 2.21 -20.86
N MET A 156 0.15 3.25 -20.03
CA MET A 156 1.29 3.99 -19.50
C MET A 156 2.19 3.10 -18.65
N MET A 157 1.61 2.38 -17.69
CA MET A 157 2.36 1.56 -16.75
C MET A 157 2.92 0.29 -17.40
N SER A 158 2.22 -0.32 -18.36
CA SER A 158 2.74 -1.43 -19.15
C SER A 158 4.01 -1.04 -19.93
N LYS A 159 3.99 0.13 -20.57
CA LYS A 159 5.17 0.65 -21.28
C LYS A 159 6.31 0.98 -20.32
N LEU A 160 5.99 1.54 -19.14
CA LEU A 160 6.97 1.90 -18.13
C LEU A 160 7.75 0.68 -17.62
N VAL A 161 7.07 -0.45 -17.38
CA VAL A 161 7.71 -1.69 -16.90
C VAL A 161 8.30 -2.55 -18.00
N GLY A 162 8.05 -2.23 -19.29
CA GLY A 162 8.57 -3.00 -20.43
C GLY A 162 7.65 -4.15 -20.86
N TYR A 163 6.39 -4.16 -20.51
CA TYR A 163 5.40 -5.08 -21.07
C TYR A 163 5.04 -4.69 -22.52
N ASP A 164 4.74 -5.68 -23.35
CA ASP A 164 4.10 -5.46 -24.64
C ASP A 164 2.67 -4.95 -24.42
N TYR A 165 2.48 -3.65 -24.57
CA TYR A 165 1.19 -2.98 -24.35
C TYR A 165 0.07 -3.45 -25.29
N THR A 166 0.40 -4.16 -26.39
CA THR A 166 -0.59 -4.74 -27.30
C THR A 166 -1.17 -6.06 -26.80
N LYS A 167 -0.49 -6.69 -25.83
CA LYS A 167 -0.88 -7.97 -25.22
C LYS A 167 -1.26 -7.82 -23.75
N SER A 168 -0.58 -6.90 -23.06
CA SER A 168 -0.81 -6.68 -21.63
C SER A 168 -2.14 -5.99 -21.37
N PHE A 169 -2.68 -6.22 -20.19
CA PHE A 169 -3.84 -5.50 -19.67
C PHE A 169 -3.76 -5.37 -18.15
N GLY A 170 -4.80 -4.83 -17.53
CA GLY A 170 -4.87 -4.67 -16.10
C GLY A 170 -6.06 -3.85 -15.66
N TYR A 171 -6.21 -3.67 -14.37
CA TYR A 171 -7.30 -2.91 -13.78
C TYR A 171 -6.97 -2.42 -12.37
N THR A 172 -7.70 -1.43 -11.89
CA THR A 172 -7.58 -0.93 -10.52
C THR A 172 -8.22 -1.88 -9.52
N THR A 173 -7.59 -2.07 -8.36
CA THR A 173 -8.02 -3.00 -7.30
C THR A 173 -8.16 -2.29 -5.95
N TRP A 174 -8.76 -2.98 -4.98
CA TRP A 174 -8.94 -2.49 -3.59
C TRP A 174 -7.65 -2.56 -2.74
N GLY A 175 -6.53 -2.13 -3.28
CA GLY A 175 -5.20 -2.21 -2.67
C GLY A 175 -4.36 -3.32 -3.28
N GLY A 176 -3.06 -3.36 -2.94
CA GLY A 176 -2.14 -4.43 -3.36
C GLY A 176 -2.63 -5.83 -3.00
N GLN A 177 -3.41 -5.96 -1.92
CA GLN A 177 -4.10 -7.21 -1.56
C GLN A 177 -4.98 -7.72 -2.71
N GLY A 178 -5.76 -6.82 -3.34
CA GLY A 178 -6.60 -7.18 -4.49
C GLY A 178 -5.79 -7.63 -5.69
N ALA A 179 -4.63 -7.02 -5.92
CA ALA A 179 -3.74 -7.42 -7.02
C ALA A 179 -3.10 -8.80 -6.78
N VAL A 180 -2.56 -9.06 -5.59
CA VAL A 180 -2.00 -10.38 -5.20
C VAL A 180 -3.07 -11.47 -5.31
N PHE A 181 -4.28 -11.19 -4.83
CA PHE A 181 -5.42 -12.10 -4.92
C PHE A 181 -5.83 -12.38 -6.36
N SER A 182 -5.89 -11.34 -7.21
CA SER A 182 -6.21 -11.48 -8.64
C SER A 182 -5.17 -12.32 -9.38
N GLY A 183 -3.89 -12.09 -9.10
CA GLY A 183 -2.79 -12.89 -9.64
C GLY A 183 -2.91 -14.39 -9.25
N LEU A 184 -3.25 -14.68 -7.98
CA LEU A 184 -3.44 -16.05 -7.51
C LEU A 184 -4.66 -16.72 -8.17
N ARG A 185 -5.82 -16.02 -8.25
CA ARG A 185 -7.00 -16.54 -8.95
C ARG A 185 -6.66 -16.90 -10.40
N LEU A 186 -5.93 -16.02 -11.06
CA LEU A 186 -5.53 -16.25 -12.45
C LEU A 186 -4.53 -17.40 -12.59
N ALA A 187 -3.57 -17.52 -11.66
CA ALA A 187 -2.63 -18.64 -11.63
C ALA A 187 -3.36 -19.99 -11.53
N ILE A 188 -4.36 -20.07 -10.65
CA ILE A 188 -5.22 -21.26 -10.51
C ILE A 188 -5.99 -21.52 -11.80
N ALA A 189 -6.67 -20.50 -12.37
CA ALA A 189 -7.48 -20.66 -13.57
C ALA A 189 -6.66 -21.07 -14.80
N LYS A 190 -5.39 -20.63 -14.91
CA LYS A 190 -4.48 -21.04 -15.99
C LYS A 190 -4.10 -22.52 -15.92
N GLN A 191 -3.86 -23.06 -14.73
CA GLN A 191 -3.49 -24.48 -14.56
C GLN A 191 -4.72 -25.38 -14.43
N PHE A 192 -5.81 -24.86 -13.86
CA PHE A 192 -7.06 -25.60 -13.56
C PHE A 192 -8.27 -24.78 -14.04
N PRO A 193 -8.57 -24.75 -15.34
CA PRO A 193 -9.66 -23.94 -15.89
C PRO A 193 -11.04 -24.22 -15.29
N HIS A 194 -11.27 -25.47 -14.84
CA HIS A 194 -12.52 -25.89 -14.21
C HIS A 194 -12.58 -25.65 -12.68
N ALA A 195 -11.54 -25.05 -12.08
CA ALA A 195 -11.52 -24.80 -10.64
C ALA A 195 -12.65 -23.88 -10.16
N LYS A 196 -13.21 -23.04 -11.04
CA LYS A 196 -14.38 -22.21 -10.74
C LYS A 196 -15.67 -23.03 -10.56
N GLU A 197 -15.74 -24.25 -11.15
CA GLU A 197 -16.89 -25.16 -11.12
C GLU A 197 -16.66 -26.30 -10.10
N ASP A 198 -15.49 -26.91 -10.14
CA ASP A 198 -15.16 -28.12 -9.39
C ASP A 198 -14.51 -27.83 -8.02
N GLY A 199 -14.12 -26.57 -7.80
CA GLY A 199 -13.35 -26.16 -6.62
C GLY A 199 -11.83 -26.27 -6.83
N VAL A 200 -11.09 -25.72 -5.88
CA VAL A 200 -9.61 -25.64 -5.93
C VAL A 200 -9.01 -26.98 -5.51
N PRO A 201 -8.07 -27.57 -6.28
CA PRO A 201 -7.35 -28.79 -5.86
C PRO A 201 -6.64 -28.61 -4.50
N ASN A 202 -6.62 -29.67 -3.69
CA ASN A 202 -6.14 -29.64 -2.32
C ASN A 202 -4.60 -29.78 -2.16
N ASN A 203 -3.86 -29.92 -3.25
CA ASN A 203 -2.40 -30.07 -3.27
C ASN A 203 -1.68 -28.92 -3.99
N LEU A 204 -2.32 -27.74 -4.11
CA LEU A 204 -1.68 -26.55 -4.66
C LEU A 204 -0.79 -25.88 -3.61
N TYR A 205 0.35 -25.34 -4.07
CA TYR A 205 1.31 -24.65 -3.23
C TYR A 205 1.70 -23.29 -3.80
N CYS A 206 1.83 -22.32 -2.91
CA CYS A 206 2.31 -20.96 -3.20
C CYS A 206 3.62 -20.72 -2.45
N PHE A 207 4.48 -19.86 -3.03
CA PHE A 207 5.81 -19.56 -2.50
C PHE A 207 6.01 -18.05 -2.39
N ALA A 208 6.61 -17.60 -1.31
CA ALA A 208 7.06 -16.22 -1.13
C ALA A 208 8.20 -16.15 -0.12
N SER A 209 9.00 -15.09 -0.18
CA SER A 209 9.97 -14.79 0.87
C SER A 209 9.30 -14.74 2.25
N GLU A 210 10.01 -15.14 3.30
CA GLU A 210 9.57 -14.95 4.68
C GLU A 210 9.33 -13.48 5.03
N ASN A 211 9.95 -12.55 4.28
CA ASN A 211 9.77 -11.12 4.38
C ASN A 211 8.62 -10.56 3.52
N ALA A 212 7.91 -11.42 2.78
CA ALA A 212 6.77 -11.00 1.97
C ALA A 212 5.62 -10.47 2.83
N HIS A 213 4.86 -9.55 2.25
CA HIS A 213 3.67 -8.99 2.88
C HIS A 213 2.61 -10.09 3.13
N TYR A 214 1.87 -9.99 4.23
CA TYR A 214 0.84 -10.97 4.62
C TYR A 214 -0.37 -11.04 3.66
N SER A 215 -0.42 -10.21 2.62
CA SER A 215 -1.44 -10.25 1.56
C SER A 215 -1.57 -11.62 0.90
N LEU A 216 -0.43 -12.31 0.66
CA LEU A 216 -0.47 -13.66 0.11
C LEU A 216 -1.06 -14.67 1.09
N LEU A 217 -0.74 -14.57 2.39
CA LEU A 217 -1.34 -15.43 3.41
C LEU A 217 -2.87 -15.34 3.39
N LYS A 218 -3.40 -14.11 3.42
CA LYS A 218 -4.86 -13.89 3.30
C LYS A 218 -5.43 -14.41 1.98
N SER A 219 -4.69 -14.28 0.89
CA SER A 219 -5.13 -14.75 -0.43
C SER A 219 -5.24 -16.27 -0.50
N VAL A 220 -4.25 -17.01 -0.01
CA VAL A 220 -4.29 -18.50 0.00
C VAL A 220 -5.39 -19.06 0.91
N GLU A 221 -5.69 -18.35 2.01
CA GLU A 221 -6.81 -18.69 2.88
C GLU A 221 -8.15 -18.43 2.17
N ALA A 222 -8.29 -17.28 1.53
CA ALA A 222 -9.54 -16.85 0.87
C ALA A 222 -9.91 -17.74 -0.33
N VAL A 223 -8.92 -18.24 -1.11
CA VAL A 223 -9.18 -19.12 -2.25
C VAL A 223 -9.31 -20.61 -1.84
N GLY A 224 -9.12 -20.95 -0.57
CA GLY A 224 -9.26 -22.32 -0.05
C GLY A 224 -8.03 -23.24 -0.22
N ILE A 225 -6.88 -22.71 -0.63
CA ILE A 225 -5.60 -23.44 -0.63
C ILE A 225 -5.17 -23.76 0.81
N GLY A 226 -5.31 -22.80 1.72
CA GLY A 226 -4.96 -22.91 3.12
C GLY A 226 -3.51 -22.52 3.42
N SER A 227 -3.30 -21.97 4.62
CA SER A 227 -2.02 -21.38 5.04
C SER A 227 -0.86 -22.38 5.13
N LYS A 228 -1.13 -23.68 5.32
CA LYS A 228 -0.10 -24.74 5.35
C LYS A 228 0.57 -24.96 3.98
N HIS A 229 -0.08 -24.55 2.90
CA HIS A 229 0.42 -24.65 1.53
C HIS A 229 1.09 -23.34 1.04
N LEU A 230 1.23 -22.36 1.91
CA LEU A 230 2.09 -21.20 1.68
C LEU A 230 3.50 -21.53 2.21
N VAL A 231 4.41 -21.82 1.30
CA VAL A 231 5.81 -22.12 1.59
C VAL A 231 6.58 -20.81 1.73
N ARG A 232 7.12 -20.55 2.91
CA ARG A 232 7.97 -19.40 3.17
C ARG A 232 9.41 -19.75 2.84
N VAL A 233 9.98 -19.02 1.89
CA VAL A 233 11.36 -19.15 1.44
C VAL A 233 12.23 -18.25 2.29
N LYS A 234 13.40 -18.71 2.69
CA LYS A 234 14.36 -17.92 3.47
C LYS A 234 14.77 -16.65 2.72
N ALA A 235 15.09 -15.61 3.47
CA ALA A 235 15.71 -14.42 2.93
C ALA A 235 17.24 -14.46 3.06
N GLY A 236 17.93 -13.92 2.08
CA GLY A 236 19.38 -13.72 2.11
C GLY A 236 19.77 -12.53 3.02
N LYS A 237 21.07 -12.25 3.09
CA LYS A 237 21.61 -11.12 3.89
C LYS A 237 21.13 -9.75 3.41
N ASP A 238 20.80 -9.64 2.14
CA ASP A 238 20.21 -8.45 1.52
C ASP A 238 18.68 -8.42 1.62
N HIS A 239 18.11 -9.27 2.46
CA HIS A 239 16.67 -9.41 2.71
C HIS A 239 15.83 -9.80 1.48
N SER A 240 16.44 -10.14 0.35
CA SER A 240 15.76 -10.72 -0.80
C SER A 240 15.55 -12.23 -0.64
N MET A 241 14.63 -12.82 -1.42
CA MET A 241 14.39 -14.26 -1.46
C MET A 241 15.67 -15.02 -1.82
N ASP A 242 16.04 -16.03 -1.03
CA ASP A 242 17.10 -16.96 -1.36
C ASP A 242 16.60 -17.93 -2.45
N VAL A 243 17.12 -17.77 -3.65
CA VAL A 243 16.67 -18.56 -4.83
C VAL A 243 17.07 -20.03 -4.75
N GLU A 244 18.11 -20.38 -4.00
CA GLU A 244 18.49 -21.79 -3.80
C GLU A 244 17.59 -22.47 -2.75
N ASP A 245 17.17 -21.76 -1.70
CA ASP A 245 16.12 -22.25 -0.79
C ASP A 245 14.77 -22.37 -1.54
N LEU A 246 14.43 -21.43 -2.43
CA LEU A 246 13.25 -21.54 -3.31
C LEU A 246 13.32 -22.84 -4.15
N ARG A 247 14.45 -23.08 -4.82
CA ARG A 247 14.68 -24.28 -5.63
C ARG A 247 14.48 -25.56 -4.80
N THR A 248 15.08 -25.60 -3.62
CA THR A 248 15.02 -26.73 -2.71
C THR A 248 13.58 -27.02 -2.28
N ARG A 249 12.89 -26.00 -1.78
CA ARG A 249 11.50 -26.14 -1.29
C ARG A 249 10.51 -26.48 -2.38
N MET A 250 10.67 -25.89 -3.57
CA MET A 250 9.83 -26.26 -4.72
C MET A 250 10.05 -27.71 -5.11
N THR A 251 11.31 -28.16 -5.14
CA THR A 251 11.64 -29.56 -5.43
C THR A 251 11.01 -30.50 -4.41
N GLU A 252 11.12 -30.21 -3.11
CA GLU A 252 10.50 -30.99 -2.05
C GLU A 252 8.98 -31.08 -2.21
N VAL A 253 8.31 -29.99 -2.51
CA VAL A 253 6.86 -29.95 -2.75
C VAL A 253 6.49 -30.84 -3.94
N ILE A 254 7.20 -30.73 -5.06
CA ILE A 254 6.93 -31.49 -6.29
C ILE A 254 7.12 -32.99 -6.06
N GLU A 255 8.23 -33.39 -5.42
CA GLU A 255 8.56 -34.80 -5.16
C GLU A 255 7.58 -35.46 -4.15
N ASN A 256 6.90 -34.66 -3.32
CA ASN A 256 5.82 -35.10 -2.45
C ASN A 256 4.40 -35.00 -3.08
N GLY A 257 4.32 -34.77 -4.40
CA GLY A 257 3.04 -34.73 -5.13
C GLY A 257 2.28 -33.42 -5.02
N GLY A 258 2.90 -32.35 -4.49
CA GLY A 258 2.35 -31.00 -4.51
C GLY A 258 2.54 -30.31 -5.84
N ILE A 259 1.69 -29.35 -6.16
CA ILE A 259 1.70 -28.60 -7.41
C ILE A 259 2.03 -27.13 -7.12
N PRO A 260 3.21 -26.64 -7.53
CA PRO A 260 3.52 -25.22 -7.50
C PRO A 260 2.60 -24.45 -8.45
N VAL A 261 1.85 -23.47 -7.96
CA VAL A 261 0.94 -22.68 -8.79
C VAL A 261 1.35 -21.21 -8.87
N TYR A 262 1.95 -20.68 -7.79
CA TYR A 262 2.16 -19.24 -7.66
C TYR A 262 3.43 -18.93 -6.85
N VAL A 263 4.26 -18.03 -7.38
CA VAL A 263 5.40 -17.46 -6.67
C VAL A 263 5.22 -15.94 -6.60
N VAL A 264 5.31 -15.38 -5.40
CA VAL A 264 5.33 -13.93 -5.22
C VAL A 264 6.76 -13.46 -5.00
N ALA A 265 7.27 -12.68 -5.95
CA ALA A 265 8.51 -11.95 -5.85
C ALA A 265 8.22 -10.56 -5.22
N THR A 266 8.71 -10.29 -4.03
CA THR A 266 8.53 -9.01 -3.35
C THR A 266 9.58 -8.01 -3.86
N THR A 267 9.15 -6.96 -4.56
CA THR A 267 10.05 -5.97 -5.13
C THR A 267 9.95 -4.64 -4.37
N GLY A 268 10.55 -4.63 -3.18
CA GLY A 268 10.53 -3.54 -2.23
C GLY A 268 9.67 -3.89 -1.01
N ALA A 269 10.21 -4.73 -0.12
CA ALA A 269 9.52 -5.14 1.10
C ALA A 269 9.30 -3.97 2.07
N THR A 270 8.19 -3.98 2.80
CA THR A 270 7.72 -2.86 3.62
C THR A 270 8.69 -2.47 4.74
N ASP A 271 9.34 -3.44 5.39
CA ASP A 271 10.13 -3.17 6.60
C ASP A 271 11.60 -2.88 6.32
N GLN A 272 12.17 -3.44 5.25
CA GLN A 272 13.62 -3.36 4.97
C GLN A 272 13.98 -3.07 3.52
N PHE A 273 12.97 -2.92 2.65
CA PHE A 273 13.13 -2.67 1.22
C PHE A 273 13.94 -3.73 0.47
N GLY A 274 13.83 -5.00 0.88
CA GLY A 274 14.39 -6.13 0.13
C GLY A 274 13.74 -6.23 -1.25
N ILE A 275 14.53 -6.54 -2.27
CA ILE A 275 14.08 -6.66 -3.68
C ILE A 275 14.46 -8.05 -4.18
N ASP A 276 13.46 -8.90 -4.38
CA ASP A 276 13.64 -10.24 -4.91
C ASP A 276 14.07 -10.20 -6.38
N ASP A 277 14.98 -11.09 -6.77
CA ASP A 277 15.47 -11.21 -8.14
C ASP A 277 14.45 -11.98 -9.01
N VAL A 278 13.61 -11.22 -9.74
CA VAL A 278 12.58 -11.78 -10.62
C VAL A 278 13.18 -12.68 -11.72
N GLN A 279 14.36 -12.34 -12.24
CA GLN A 279 15.04 -13.16 -13.25
C GLN A 279 15.46 -14.52 -12.67
N ALA A 280 16.15 -14.51 -11.53
CA ALA A 280 16.60 -15.74 -10.90
C ALA A 280 15.42 -16.64 -10.47
N ILE A 281 14.34 -16.06 -9.95
CA ILE A 281 13.09 -16.78 -9.66
C ILE A 281 12.53 -17.43 -10.94
N LYS A 282 12.49 -16.71 -12.06
CA LYS A 282 12.02 -17.23 -13.36
C LYS A 282 12.89 -18.37 -13.87
N GLU A 283 14.20 -18.29 -13.69
CA GLU A 283 15.14 -19.35 -14.06
C GLU A 283 14.92 -20.63 -13.23
N VAL A 284 14.67 -20.48 -11.91
CA VAL A 284 14.34 -21.61 -11.03
C VAL A 284 13.03 -22.27 -11.46
N THR A 285 11.96 -21.51 -11.60
CA THR A 285 10.64 -22.07 -11.99
C THR A 285 10.71 -22.75 -13.33
N THR A 286 11.28 -22.10 -14.35
CA THR A 286 11.42 -22.67 -15.72
C THR A 286 12.26 -23.94 -15.74
N THR A 287 13.31 -24.02 -14.92
CA THR A 287 14.15 -25.22 -14.80
C THR A 287 13.37 -26.40 -14.22
N LEU A 288 12.59 -26.15 -13.15
CA LEU A 288 11.78 -27.19 -12.50
C LEU A 288 10.59 -27.60 -13.37
N GLU A 289 9.94 -26.66 -14.06
CA GLU A 289 8.87 -26.91 -15.02
C GLU A 289 9.32 -27.90 -16.10
N LYS A 290 10.50 -27.67 -16.69
CA LYS A 290 11.07 -28.58 -17.70
C LYS A 290 11.47 -29.94 -17.11
N LYS A 291 12.12 -29.94 -15.93
CA LYS A 291 12.60 -31.19 -15.29
C LYS A 291 11.46 -32.13 -14.93
N TYR A 292 10.37 -31.58 -14.42
CA TYR A 292 9.23 -32.37 -13.91
C TYR A 292 8.00 -32.35 -14.82
N ASN A 293 8.11 -31.77 -16.03
CA ASN A 293 7.02 -31.61 -17.00
C ASN A 293 5.77 -30.98 -16.38
N LEU A 294 5.95 -29.85 -15.68
CA LEU A 294 4.87 -29.11 -15.02
C LEU A 294 4.26 -28.06 -15.97
N GLN A 295 3.03 -27.63 -15.65
CA GLN A 295 2.48 -26.40 -16.22
C GLN A 295 3.28 -25.20 -15.71
N PRO A 296 3.32 -24.06 -16.47
CA PRO A 296 4.03 -22.86 -16.06
C PRO A 296 3.54 -22.34 -14.71
N VAL A 297 4.47 -22.08 -13.80
CA VAL A 297 4.20 -21.46 -12.50
C VAL A 297 4.07 -19.95 -12.69
N HIS A 298 2.98 -19.37 -12.21
CA HIS A 298 2.74 -17.94 -12.33
C HIS A 298 3.59 -17.13 -11.35
N ILE A 299 4.38 -16.20 -11.85
CA ILE A 299 5.19 -15.29 -11.05
C ILE A 299 4.48 -13.93 -10.97
N HIS A 300 4.17 -13.51 -9.76
CA HIS A 300 3.65 -12.18 -9.46
C HIS A 300 4.72 -11.34 -8.78
N ALA A 301 5.08 -10.20 -9.34
CA ALA A 301 5.91 -9.25 -8.64
C ALA A 301 5.03 -8.33 -7.77
N ASP A 302 5.09 -8.51 -6.45
CA ASP A 302 4.51 -7.57 -5.51
C ASP A 302 5.37 -6.30 -5.47
N SER A 303 5.05 -5.41 -6.39
CA SER A 303 5.71 -4.12 -6.62
C SER A 303 4.94 -2.97 -5.97
N ALA A 304 4.06 -3.29 -5.00
CA ALA A 304 3.18 -2.32 -4.35
C ALA A 304 3.92 -1.10 -3.79
N LEU A 305 5.13 -1.29 -3.25
CA LEU A 305 5.99 -0.22 -2.76
C LEU A 305 7.09 0.13 -3.77
N GLY A 306 7.95 -0.83 -4.10
CA GLY A 306 9.18 -0.55 -4.85
C GLY A 306 8.98 -0.36 -6.35
N GLY A 307 7.86 -0.82 -6.92
CA GLY A 307 7.61 -0.75 -8.37
C GLY A 307 7.73 0.64 -8.99
N PHE A 308 7.53 1.69 -8.21
CA PHE A 308 7.69 3.09 -8.67
C PHE A 308 9.10 3.43 -9.10
N TYR A 309 10.13 2.72 -8.65
CA TYR A 309 11.47 2.91 -9.15
C TYR A 309 11.65 2.47 -10.62
N ALA A 310 10.66 1.81 -11.23
CA ALA A 310 10.59 1.59 -12.68
C ALA A 310 10.56 2.91 -13.49
N PHE A 311 10.23 4.05 -12.88
CA PHE A 311 10.39 5.37 -13.51
C PHE A 311 11.84 5.68 -13.89
N PHE A 312 12.82 4.93 -13.37
CA PHE A 312 14.23 5.03 -13.74
C PHE A 312 14.67 4.03 -14.83
N ASN A 313 13.79 3.20 -15.40
CA ASN A 313 14.16 2.15 -16.37
C ASN A 313 14.90 2.70 -17.61
N ASP A 314 14.62 3.91 -18.04
CA ASP A 314 15.27 4.58 -19.16
C ASP A 314 16.11 5.80 -18.72
N TYR A 315 16.41 5.94 -17.43
CA TYR A 315 17.23 7.03 -16.91
C TYR A 315 18.72 6.78 -17.23
N ASP A 316 19.37 7.77 -17.83
CA ASP A 316 20.81 7.70 -18.11
C ASP A 316 21.63 8.07 -16.88
N PHE A 317 21.94 7.10 -16.03
CA PHE A 317 22.72 7.30 -14.79
C PHE A 317 24.12 7.87 -15.03
N LYS A 318 24.72 7.66 -16.23
CA LYS A 318 26.05 8.21 -16.57
C LYS A 318 25.97 9.70 -16.87
N LYS A 319 24.94 10.13 -17.61
CA LYS A 319 24.73 11.55 -17.92
C LYS A 319 24.08 12.30 -16.77
N ASN A 320 23.30 11.59 -15.95
CA ASN A 320 22.56 12.15 -14.81
C ASN A 320 21.83 13.46 -15.17
N PRO A 321 20.86 13.42 -16.10
CA PRO A 321 20.25 14.63 -16.65
C PRO A 321 19.53 15.49 -15.61
N LEU A 322 19.07 14.92 -14.51
CA LEU A 322 18.43 15.64 -13.40
C LEU A 322 19.40 16.10 -12.32
N GLN A 323 20.71 15.88 -12.52
CA GLN A 323 21.80 16.39 -11.67
C GLN A 323 21.69 15.96 -10.19
N PHE A 324 21.29 14.73 -9.93
CA PHE A 324 21.30 14.18 -8.57
C PHE A 324 22.71 14.05 -8.01
N GLU A 325 22.86 14.11 -6.69
CA GLU A 325 24.13 13.93 -5.98
C GLU A 325 24.69 12.51 -6.21
N GLY A 326 26.02 12.34 -6.15
CA GLY A 326 26.67 11.10 -6.55
C GLY A 326 26.25 9.86 -5.75
N ASP A 327 26.02 10.00 -4.44
CA ASP A 327 25.52 8.94 -3.55
C ASP A 327 24.05 8.58 -3.86
N VAL A 328 23.23 9.58 -4.17
CA VAL A 328 21.84 9.38 -4.61
C VAL A 328 21.79 8.64 -5.95
N VAL A 329 22.64 9.04 -6.91
CA VAL A 329 22.76 8.35 -8.21
C VAL A 329 23.14 6.88 -8.00
N GLN A 330 24.14 6.60 -7.16
CA GLN A 330 24.57 5.23 -6.85
C GLN A 330 23.44 4.42 -6.21
N GLY A 331 22.70 5.03 -5.26
CA GLY A 331 21.56 4.39 -4.63
C GLY A 331 20.43 4.07 -5.59
N LEU A 332 20.08 5.02 -6.46
CA LEU A 332 19.06 4.83 -7.49
C LEU A 332 19.48 3.78 -8.52
N GLN A 333 20.74 3.76 -8.93
CA GLN A 333 21.27 2.75 -9.86
C GLN A 333 21.24 1.35 -9.21
N HIS A 334 21.61 1.23 -7.94
CA HIS A 334 21.50 -0.04 -7.20
C HIS A 334 20.07 -0.58 -7.19
N ILE A 335 19.06 0.28 -6.93
CA ILE A 335 17.66 -0.11 -6.99
C ILE A 335 17.25 -0.52 -8.41
N HIS A 336 17.63 0.28 -9.41
CA HIS A 336 17.34 0.00 -10.82
C HIS A 336 17.88 -1.35 -11.26
N ASP A 337 19.14 -1.67 -10.93
CA ASP A 337 19.79 -2.93 -11.33
C ASP A 337 19.05 -4.17 -10.76
N ARG A 338 18.35 -4.01 -9.61
CA ARG A 338 17.49 -5.04 -9.02
C ARG A 338 16.09 -5.08 -9.64
N MET A 339 15.58 -3.96 -10.12
CA MET A 339 14.22 -3.79 -10.65
C MET A 339 14.10 -4.00 -12.16
N GLN A 340 15.19 -3.97 -12.90
CA GLN A 340 15.19 -3.98 -14.38
C GLN A 340 14.50 -5.21 -15.02
N HIS A 341 14.31 -6.30 -14.27
CA HIS A 341 13.70 -7.54 -14.74
C HIS A 341 12.22 -7.69 -14.37
N LEU A 342 11.55 -6.64 -13.90
CA LEU A 342 10.11 -6.70 -13.55
C LEU A 342 9.25 -7.23 -14.70
N ALA A 343 9.57 -6.91 -15.95
CA ALA A 343 8.86 -7.39 -17.15
C ALA A 343 8.91 -8.92 -17.34
N MET A 344 9.74 -9.64 -16.59
CA MET A 344 9.78 -11.12 -16.62
C MET A 344 8.68 -11.76 -15.77
N ALA A 345 8.09 -11.04 -14.81
CA ALA A 345 6.93 -11.49 -14.06
C ALA A 345 5.70 -11.63 -14.97
N ASP A 346 4.78 -12.53 -14.61
CA ASP A 346 3.53 -12.74 -15.35
C ASP A 346 2.47 -11.69 -14.98
N SER A 347 2.54 -11.16 -13.76
CA SER A 347 1.72 -10.04 -13.29
C SER A 347 2.47 -9.17 -12.27
N LEU A 348 1.99 -7.93 -12.10
CA LEU A 348 2.57 -6.91 -11.22
C LEU A 348 1.48 -6.18 -10.45
N CYS A 349 1.81 -5.59 -9.32
CA CYS A 349 0.96 -4.58 -8.68
C CYS A 349 1.71 -3.27 -8.41
N PHE A 350 0.95 -2.15 -8.38
CA PHE A 350 1.42 -0.83 -7.96
C PHE A 350 0.41 -0.22 -7.00
N ASP A 351 0.84 0.14 -5.81
CA ASP A 351 -0.01 0.89 -4.87
C ASP A 351 0.21 2.39 -5.05
N PHE A 352 -0.61 3.02 -5.89
CA PHE A 352 -0.51 4.46 -6.12
C PHE A 352 -0.80 5.27 -4.86
N GLN A 353 -1.58 4.74 -3.91
CA GLN A 353 -1.75 5.32 -2.58
C GLN A 353 -0.48 5.28 -1.72
N LYS A 354 0.59 4.61 -2.16
CA LYS A 354 1.92 4.64 -1.56
C LYS A 354 2.79 5.66 -2.31
N LEU A 355 3.83 5.23 -3.02
CA LEU A 355 4.75 6.15 -3.72
C LEU A 355 4.14 6.86 -4.93
N GLY A 356 2.96 6.48 -5.38
CA GLY A 356 2.19 7.21 -6.39
C GLY A 356 1.50 8.48 -5.87
N GLN A 357 1.49 8.73 -4.56
CA GLN A 357 0.96 9.94 -3.90
C GLN A 357 -0.51 10.21 -4.20
N THR A 358 -1.34 9.18 -4.35
CA THR A 358 -2.78 9.31 -4.56
C THR A 358 -3.57 8.92 -3.30
N PRO A 359 -4.83 9.31 -3.16
CA PRO A 359 -5.65 8.90 -2.02
C PRO A 359 -5.87 7.37 -1.96
N TYR A 360 -6.15 6.83 -0.78
CA TYR A 360 -6.59 5.46 -0.59
C TYR A 360 -8.04 5.27 -1.11
N LEU A 361 -8.40 4.16 -1.83
CA LEU A 361 -7.52 3.11 -2.32
C LEU A 361 -7.33 3.28 -3.84
N THR A 362 -6.09 3.27 -4.29
CA THR A 362 -5.73 3.45 -5.70
C THR A 362 -4.59 2.50 -6.06
N SER A 363 -4.90 1.23 -6.24
CA SER A 363 -3.93 0.21 -6.65
C SER A 363 -4.19 -0.25 -8.06
N LEU A 364 -3.15 -0.68 -8.76
CA LEU A 364 -3.19 -1.18 -10.12
C LEU A 364 -2.64 -2.60 -10.16
N PHE A 365 -3.41 -3.52 -10.73
CA PHE A 365 -2.97 -4.84 -11.16
C PHE A 365 -2.64 -4.81 -12.65
N LEU A 366 -1.46 -5.27 -13.03
CA LEU A 366 -1.05 -5.44 -14.42
C LEU A 366 -0.75 -6.90 -14.71
N ILE A 367 -1.15 -7.36 -15.90
CA ILE A 367 -0.87 -8.69 -16.40
C ILE A 367 -0.23 -8.63 -17.78
N LYS A 368 0.80 -9.46 -17.98
CA LYS A 368 1.56 -9.55 -19.23
C LYS A 368 0.73 -10.04 -20.40
N GLU A 369 -0.13 -11.05 -20.17
CA GLU A 369 -1.02 -11.64 -21.17
C GLU A 369 -2.49 -11.34 -20.80
N GLY A 370 -3.00 -10.18 -21.20
CA GLY A 370 -4.32 -9.66 -20.85
C GLY A 370 -5.49 -10.58 -21.21
N ASN A 371 -5.39 -11.28 -22.34
CA ASN A 371 -6.41 -12.22 -22.78
C ASN A 371 -6.66 -13.36 -21.78
N SER A 372 -5.70 -13.66 -20.91
CA SER A 372 -5.88 -14.69 -19.89
C SER A 372 -6.91 -14.31 -18.81
N LEU A 373 -7.28 -13.02 -18.68
CA LEU A 373 -8.34 -12.59 -17.78
C LEU A 373 -9.70 -13.19 -18.12
N GLN A 374 -9.92 -13.57 -19.38
CA GLN A 374 -11.14 -14.25 -19.82
C GLN A 374 -11.39 -15.59 -19.09
N LEU A 375 -10.33 -16.23 -18.56
CA LEU A 375 -10.47 -17.44 -17.73
C LEU A 375 -11.24 -17.20 -16.42
N LEU A 376 -11.28 -15.96 -15.97
CA LEU A 376 -11.97 -15.52 -14.75
C LEU A 376 -13.33 -14.90 -15.03
N ASP A 377 -13.72 -14.74 -16.30
CA ASP A 377 -14.95 -14.06 -16.67
C ASP A 377 -16.20 -14.86 -16.27
N ILE A 378 -17.29 -14.15 -16.12
CA ILE A 378 -18.60 -14.70 -15.77
C ILE A 378 -19.39 -14.94 -17.06
N GLU A 379 -20.20 -15.99 -17.08
CA GLU A 379 -21.07 -16.30 -18.21
C GLU A 379 -22.15 -15.21 -18.37
N ASP A 380 -22.53 -14.88 -19.61
CA ASP A 380 -23.56 -13.88 -19.92
C ASP A 380 -24.90 -14.19 -19.22
N PHE A 381 -25.19 -15.48 -19.00
CA PHE A 381 -26.42 -15.93 -18.33
C PHE A 381 -26.46 -15.43 -16.86
N ASP A 382 -25.33 -15.36 -16.18
CA ASP A 382 -25.24 -14.94 -14.79
C ASP A 382 -25.23 -13.40 -14.62
N THR A 383 -25.06 -12.68 -15.73
CA THR A 383 -25.06 -11.20 -15.79
C THR A 383 -26.09 -10.62 -16.77
N PRO A 384 -27.38 -10.98 -16.66
CA PRO A 384 -28.39 -10.68 -17.70
C PRO A 384 -28.68 -9.18 -17.89
N TYR A 385 -28.31 -8.34 -16.92
CA TYR A 385 -28.49 -6.88 -16.97
C TYR A 385 -27.28 -6.13 -17.55
N VAL A 386 -26.13 -6.79 -17.72
CA VAL A 386 -24.93 -6.18 -18.28
C VAL A 386 -25.04 -6.06 -19.81
N GLY A 387 -25.34 -7.11 -20.52
CA GLY A 387 -25.68 -7.17 -21.94
C GLY A 387 -24.79 -6.35 -22.89
N ASN A 388 -25.09 -6.35 -24.17
CA ASN A 388 -24.34 -5.66 -25.23
C ASN A 388 -24.73 -4.16 -25.37
N ARG A 389 -24.73 -3.39 -24.31
CA ARG A 389 -25.12 -1.96 -24.29
C ARG A 389 -23.96 -0.99 -24.10
N GLY A 390 -22.70 -1.48 -24.13
CA GLY A 390 -21.52 -0.66 -23.93
C GLY A 390 -21.25 0.32 -25.06
N TYR A 391 -20.55 1.42 -24.74
CA TYR A 391 -20.05 2.37 -25.73
C TYR A 391 -18.80 1.84 -26.44
N GLY A 392 -18.14 0.86 -25.88
CA GLY A 392 -17.00 0.12 -26.40
C GLY A 392 -17.09 -1.34 -26.00
N SER A 393 -15.97 -2.02 -25.91
CA SER A 393 -15.87 -3.41 -25.45
C SER A 393 -15.24 -3.51 -24.05
N TYR A 394 -15.30 -2.44 -23.26
CA TYR A 394 -14.77 -2.44 -21.91
C TYR A 394 -15.76 -3.04 -20.93
N HIS A 395 -15.40 -4.21 -20.42
CA HIS A 395 -16.13 -4.95 -19.42
C HIS A 395 -15.16 -5.68 -18.50
N THR A 396 -15.38 -5.64 -17.21
CA THR A 396 -14.45 -6.21 -16.20
C THR A 396 -15.12 -7.27 -15.32
N GLY A 397 -15.99 -8.11 -15.90
CA GLY A 397 -16.67 -9.23 -15.22
C GLY A 397 -15.73 -10.25 -14.57
N TYR A 398 -14.48 -10.30 -15.03
CA TYR A 398 -13.40 -11.11 -14.46
C TYR A 398 -12.89 -10.62 -13.08
N THR A 399 -13.24 -9.40 -12.65
CA THR A 399 -12.87 -8.91 -11.30
C THR A 399 -13.69 -9.62 -10.23
N LEU A 400 -13.24 -9.55 -8.97
CA LEU A 400 -14.00 -10.13 -7.86
C LEU A 400 -15.20 -9.26 -7.49
N GLU A 401 -15.05 -7.94 -7.65
CA GLU A 401 -16.08 -6.98 -7.28
C GLU A 401 -17.20 -6.92 -8.32
N CYS A 402 -18.42 -6.80 -7.83
CA CYS A 402 -19.60 -6.53 -8.66
C CYS A 402 -19.82 -5.03 -8.91
N SER A 403 -19.08 -4.17 -8.22
CA SER A 403 -19.06 -2.71 -8.41
C SER A 403 -17.66 -2.19 -8.17
N ARG A 404 -17.15 -1.34 -9.06
CA ARG A 404 -15.80 -0.84 -9.02
C ARG A 404 -15.76 0.68 -8.96
N MET A 405 -14.92 1.20 -8.07
CA MET A 405 -14.66 2.63 -7.97
C MET A 405 -13.78 3.10 -9.13
N GLY A 406 -14.06 4.28 -9.69
CA GLY A 406 -13.25 4.91 -10.73
C GLY A 406 -11.93 5.51 -10.24
N SER A 407 -11.18 4.79 -9.41
CA SER A 407 -9.89 5.25 -8.85
C SER A 407 -8.81 5.48 -9.90
N SER A 408 -8.97 4.94 -11.10
CA SER A 408 -8.13 5.21 -12.27
C SER A 408 -8.05 6.69 -12.64
N ILE A 409 -9.10 7.49 -12.35
CA ILE A 409 -9.09 8.95 -12.59
C ILE A 409 -8.04 9.63 -11.71
N ALA A 410 -7.93 9.25 -10.44
CA ALA A 410 -6.91 9.78 -9.52
C ALA A 410 -5.49 9.40 -9.95
N ILE A 411 -5.30 8.15 -10.38
CA ILE A 411 -4.01 7.67 -10.90
C ILE A 411 -3.62 8.43 -12.16
N PHE A 412 -4.55 8.57 -13.11
CA PHE A 412 -4.33 9.30 -14.35
C PHE A 412 -3.94 10.76 -14.07
N ALA A 413 -4.67 11.44 -13.18
CA ALA A 413 -4.38 12.83 -12.82
C ALA A 413 -2.98 12.99 -12.21
N ALA A 414 -2.57 12.07 -11.32
CA ALA A 414 -1.24 12.08 -10.72
C ALA A 414 -0.15 11.83 -11.78
N LEU A 415 -0.30 10.80 -12.63
CA LEU A 415 0.65 10.51 -13.70
C LEU A 415 0.83 11.68 -14.68
N GLN A 416 -0.26 12.39 -15.01
CA GLN A 416 -0.20 13.57 -15.88
C GLN A 416 0.49 14.76 -15.20
N ALA A 417 0.24 15.00 -13.93
CA ALA A 417 0.77 16.14 -13.22
C ALA A 417 2.25 15.99 -12.86
N PHE A 418 2.66 14.83 -12.37
CA PHE A 418 4.06 14.56 -12.04
C PHE A 418 4.91 14.27 -13.28
N GLY A 419 4.36 13.53 -14.24
CA GLY A 419 5.13 12.99 -15.33
C GLY A 419 6.26 12.08 -14.85
N LYS A 420 7.12 11.65 -15.77
CA LYS A 420 8.26 10.78 -15.44
C LYS A 420 9.29 11.51 -14.55
N GLU A 421 9.69 12.72 -14.94
CA GLU A 421 10.70 13.52 -14.22
C GLU A 421 10.24 13.89 -12.80
N GLY A 422 8.97 14.24 -12.61
CA GLY A 422 8.43 14.56 -11.29
C GLY A 422 8.50 13.36 -10.33
N TYR A 423 8.16 12.15 -10.79
CA TYR A 423 8.35 10.94 -9.99
C TYR A 423 9.83 10.63 -9.75
N GLN A 424 10.70 10.80 -10.74
CA GLN A 424 12.14 10.61 -10.58
C GLN A 424 12.71 11.55 -9.51
N GLN A 425 12.34 12.83 -9.52
CA GLN A 425 12.78 13.79 -8.51
C GLN A 425 12.25 13.46 -7.11
N LEU A 426 10.97 13.09 -7.00
CA LEU A 426 10.35 12.71 -5.73
C LEU A 426 11.02 11.48 -5.11
N LEU A 427 11.21 10.43 -5.89
CA LEU A 427 11.84 9.18 -5.45
C LEU A 427 13.32 9.38 -5.11
N ALA A 428 14.05 10.21 -5.88
CA ALA A 428 15.42 10.60 -5.56
C ALA A 428 15.50 11.36 -4.23
N ASN A 429 14.55 12.26 -3.94
CA ASN A 429 14.50 12.95 -2.67
C ASN A 429 14.32 11.96 -1.49
N TYR A 430 13.48 10.94 -1.64
CA TYR A 430 13.32 9.93 -0.61
C TYR A 430 14.60 9.14 -0.34
N VAL A 431 15.36 8.81 -1.37
CA VAL A 431 16.68 8.18 -1.24
C VAL A 431 17.67 9.14 -0.57
N ARG A 432 17.74 10.40 -1.01
CA ARG A 432 18.61 11.45 -0.44
C ARG A 432 18.41 11.61 1.08
N VAL A 433 17.16 11.77 1.48
CA VAL A 433 16.79 11.97 2.90
C VAL A 433 17.14 10.73 3.72
N ASN A 434 16.91 9.52 3.19
CA ASN A 434 17.30 8.29 3.87
C ASN A 434 18.82 8.15 4.03
N LEU A 435 19.61 8.45 3.02
CA LEU A 435 21.06 8.42 3.09
C LEU A 435 21.58 9.42 4.14
N ALA A 436 21.04 10.64 4.15
CA ALA A 436 21.39 11.64 5.16
C ALA A 436 21.02 11.19 6.58
N PHE A 437 19.87 10.54 6.76
CA PHE A 437 19.48 9.98 8.05
C PHE A 437 20.46 8.89 8.51
N ARG A 438 20.82 7.94 7.66
CA ARG A 438 21.77 6.86 7.97
C ARG A 438 23.13 7.41 8.38
N THR A 439 23.65 8.40 7.66
CA THR A 439 24.92 9.04 7.97
C THR A 439 24.90 9.68 9.34
N GLN A 440 23.90 10.52 9.63
CA GLN A 440 23.81 11.20 10.91
C GLN A 440 23.48 10.25 12.08
N LEU A 441 22.69 9.21 11.84
CA LEU A 441 22.43 8.17 12.84
C LEU A 441 23.74 7.50 13.29
N ALA A 442 24.56 7.07 12.34
CA ALA A 442 25.84 6.44 12.63
C ALA A 442 26.82 7.38 13.35
N GLU A 443 26.86 8.66 12.97
CA GLU A 443 27.77 9.65 13.56
C GLU A 443 27.36 10.10 14.97
N LYS A 444 26.06 10.27 15.22
CA LYS A 444 25.54 10.94 16.42
C LYS A 444 24.98 9.98 17.46
N THR A 445 24.60 8.77 17.04
CA THR A 445 23.97 7.75 17.88
C THR A 445 24.49 6.34 17.52
N PRO A 446 25.80 6.05 17.74
CA PRO A 446 26.45 4.82 17.26
C PRO A 446 25.85 3.52 17.84
N MET A 447 25.11 3.60 18.95
CA MET A 447 24.35 2.47 19.49
C MET A 447 23.10 2.15 18.69
N LEU A 448 22.60 3.06 17.85
CA LEU A 448 21.53 2.81 16.91
C LEU A 448 22.14 2.41 15.56
N GLN A 449 22.07 1.13 15.22
CA GLN A 449 22.68 0.59 14.00
C GLN A 449 21.61 0.28 12.96
N VAL A 450 21.92 0.57 11.70
CA VAL A 450 21.07 0.24 10.55
C VAL A 450 21.12 -1.27 10.32
N VAL A 451 19.95 -1.92 10.26
CA VAL A 451 19.80 -3.37 10.08
C VAL A 451 19.33 -3.79 8.69
N ASN A 452 19.10 -2.82 7.82
CA ASN A 452 18.91 -3.02 6.37
C ASN A 452 19.98 -2.26 5.57
N ASP A 453 21.22 -2.35 6.02
CA ASP A 453 22.37 -1.60 5.51
C ASP A 453 22.69 -1.88 4.04
N THR A 454 22.41 -3.09 3.55
CA THR A 454 22.57 -3.50 2.15
C THR A 454 21.48 -2.95 1.22
N ASN A 455 20.36 -2.48 1.75
CA ASN A 455 19.22 -2.01 0.96
C ASN A 455 19.11 -0.49 1.01
N ILE A 456 19.13 0.13 -0.15
CA ILE A 456 18.89 1.56 -0.31
C ILE A 456 17.46 1.75 -0.80
N GLY A 457 16.73 2.72 -0.26
CA GLY A 457 15.35 2.97 -0.62
C GLY A 457 14.70 4.02 0.27
N PRO A 458 13.36 4.07 0.33
CA PRO A 458 12.64 5.04 1.14
C PRO A 458 12.56 4.69 2.63
N VAL A 459 13.13 3.55 3.05
CA VAL A 459 13.08 3.09 4.44
C VAL A 459 14.46 2.77 4.98
N THR A 460 14.71 3.20 6.22
CA THR A 460 15.81 2.75 7.06
C THR A 460 15.25 2.05 8.28
N ALA A 461 15.58 0.77 8.45
CA ALA A 461 15.34 0.04 9.68
C ALA A 461 16.58 0.13 10.57
N PHE A 462 16.39 0.49 11.83
CA PHE A 462 17.47 0.65 12.77
C PHE A 462 17.11 0.06 14.14
N ARG A 463 18.16 -0.35 14.88
CA ARG A 463 18.02 -1.10 16.12
C ARG A 463 19.03 -0.62 17.16
N LEU A 464 18.61 -0.57 18.42
CA LEU A 464 19.46 -0.24 19.56
C LEU A 464 20.25 -1.49 19.99
N TYR A 465 21.55 -1.33 20.10
CA TYR A 465 22.47 -2.33 20.63
C TYR A 465 23.13 -1.85 21.93
N PRO A 466 23.04 -2.64 23.00
CA PRO A 466 23.86 -2.42 24.20
C PRO A 466 25.34 -2.64 23.92
N ASP A 467 26.20 -2.17 24.84
CA ASP A 467 27.65 -2.37 24.75
C ASP A 467 28.03 -3.84 24.58
N GLY A 468 28.91 -4.11 23.62
CA GLY A 468 29.36 -5.46 23.27
C GLY A 468 28.52 -6.20 22.24
N PHE A 469 27.39 -5.61 21.79
CA PHE A 469 26.53 -6.16 20.76
C PHE A 469 26.54 -5.27 19.51
N ASN A 470 26.33 -5.88 18.34
CA ASN A 470 26.25 -5.17 17.07
C ASN A 470 25.48 -5.98 16.02
N TRP A 471 25.01 -5.28 14.97
CA TRP A 471 24.25 -5.89 13.87
C TRP A 471 25.02 -6.95 13.10
N GLN A 472 26.30 -6.73 12.81
CA GLN A 472 27.10 -7.65 11.99
C GLN A 472 27.23 -9.03 12.67
N ALA A 473 27.44 -9.04 14.00
CA ALA A 473 27.52 -10.27 14.78
C ALA A 473 26.14 -10.96 14.90
N GLU A 474 25.07 -10.18 15.09
CA GLU A 474 23.68 -10.71 15.12
C GLU A 474 23.32 -11.34 13.78
N GLN A 475 23.54 -10.64 12.67
CA GLN A 475 23.27 -11.15 11.31
C GLN A 475 24.11 -12.40 10.99
N ALA A 476 25.32 -12.51 11.51
CA ALA A 476 26.19 -13.66 11.33
C ALA A 476 25.80 -14.87 12.21
N GLY A 477 24.78 -14.75 13.09
CA GLY A 477 24.33 -15.82 13.98
C GLY A 477 25.27 -16.09 15.15
N HIS A 478 26.04 -15.09 15.60
CA HIS A 478 26.98 -15.26 16.70
C HIS A 478 26.34 -15.19 18.09
N TYR A 479 25.08 -14.74 18.18
CA TYR A 479 24.37 -14.61 19.44
C TYR A 479 23.47 -15.81 19.72
N THR A 480 23.26 -16.10 21.01
CA THR A 480 22.28 -17.07 21.45
C THR A 480 20.87 -16.53 21.30
N GLN A 481 19.87 -17.43 21.32
CA GLN A 481 18.46 -17.02 21.31
C GLN A 481 18.16 -16.04 22.45
N ASP A 482 18.59 -16.35 23.67
CA ASP A 482 18.36 -15.49 24.85
C ASP A 482 18.97 -14.08 24.69
N GLN A 483 20.16 -13.98 24.07
CA GLN A 483 20.78 -12.69 23.78
C GLN A 483 19.96 -11.86 22.79
N ILE A 484 19.46 -12.46 21.71
CA ILE A 484 18.63 -11.77 20.72
C ILE A 484 17.29 -11.33 21.34
N GLU A 485 16.65 -12.21 22.14
CA GLU A 485 15.42 -11.89 22.86
C GLU A 485 15.63 -10.74 23.87
N HIS A 486 16.76 -10.74 24.58
CA HIS A 486 17.13 -9.62 25.46
C HIS A 486 17.26 -8.30 24.70
N ILE A 487 17.96 -8.29 23.55
CA ILE A 487 18.08 -7.08 22.72
C ILE A 487 16.70 -6.67 22.17
N ASN A 488 15.84 -7.61 21.79
CA ASN A 488 14.45 -7.34 21.40
C ASN A 488 13.66 -6.65 22.53
N GLY A 489 13.82 -7.10 23.77
CA GLY A 489 13.18 -6.50 24.95
C GLY A 489 13.61 -5.03 25.17
N ILE A 490 14.91 -4.74 25.04
CA ILE A 490 15.44 -3.37 25.13
C ILE A 490 14.83 -2.49 24.02
N ASN A 491 14.77 -3.02 22.80
CA ASN A 491 14.17 -2.29 21.67
C ASN A 491 12.68 -2.06 21.84
N ALA A 492 11.93 -3.01 22.39
CA ALA A 492 10.51 -2.82 22.69
C ALA A 492 10.29 -1.64 23.65
N SER A 493 11.07 -1.57 24.74
CA SER A 493 11.03 -0.42 25.67
C SER A 493 11.41 0.90 24.99
N PHE A 494 12.41 0.87 24.10
CA PHE A 494 12.79 2.06 23.33
C PHE A 494 11.68 2.52 22.39
N PHE A 495 10.95 1.60 21.75
CA PHE A 495 9.83 1.92 20.85
C PHE A 495 8.66 2.55 21.62
N GLU A 496 8.35 2.08 22.83
CA GLU A 496 7.36 2.71 23.72
C GLU A 496 7.73 4.17 24.00
N ILE A 497 8.99 4.43 24.40
CA ILE A 497 9.49 5.78 24.71
C ILE A 497 9.49 6.69 23.47
N ILE A 498 9.83 6.19 22.29
CA ILE A 498 9.70 6.93 21.03
C ILE A 498 8.23 7.23 20.75
N GLY A 499 7.35 6.25 20.96
CA GLY A 499 5.91 6.34 20.70
C GLY A 499 5.19 7.37 21.56
N GLU A 500 5.67 7.64 22.79
CA GLU A 500 5.16 8.72 23.64
C GLU A 500 5.35 10.12 23.00
N GLY A 501 6.40 10.32 22.21
CA GLY A 501 6.66 11.58 21.51
C GLY A 501 6.22 11.59 20.05
N ARG A 502 5.32 10.68 19.65
CA ARG A 502 4.89 10.53 18.24
C ARG A 502 4.19 11.75 17.65
N ASP A 503 3.73 12.68 18.47
CA ASP A 503 3.16 13.94 17.98
C ASP A 503 4.22 14.96 17.54
N ASP A 504 5.48 14.82 17.99
CA ASP A 504 6.62 15.63 17.54
C ASP A 504 7.34 15.00 16.35
N VAL A 505 7.76 13.72 16.48
CA VAL A 505 8.34 12.92 15.40
C VAL A 505 7.75 11.51 15.46
N PHE A 506 7.10 11.09 14.39
CA PHE A 506 6.45 9.79 14.36
C PHE A 506 7.29 8.77 13.59
N PHE A 507 8.18 8.08 14.31
CA PHE A 507 8.86 6.89 13.79
C PHE A 507 7.93 5.67 13.79
N GLY A 508 8.20 4.71 12.89
CA GLY A 508 7.57 3.40 12.93
C GLY A 508 8.42 2.38 13.67
N ASP A 509 7.85 1.22 13.88
CA ASP A 509 8.55 0.05 14.43
C ASP A 509 8.01 -1.24 13.80
N THR A 510 8.73 -2.33 14.01
CA THR A 510 8.33 -3.68 13.65
C THR A 510 8.91 -4.68 14.63
N THR A 511 8.13 -5.68 14.99
CA THR A 511 8.61 -6.79 15.83
C THR A 511 9.45 -7.80 15.05
N ARG A 512 9.47 -7.68 13.71
CA ARG A 512 10.21 -8.58 12.83
C ARG A 512 10.61 -7.88 11.53
N VAL A 513 11.76 -7.23 11.51
CA VAL A 513 12.36 -6.71 10.27
C VAL A 513 12.93 -7.83 9.40
N CYS A 514 13.50 -8.85 10.04
CA CYS A 514 14.00 -10.09 9.45
C CYS A 514 14.06 -11.18 10.54
N THR A 515 14.57 -12.36 10.18
CA THR A 515 14.94 -13.41 11.11
C THR A 515 16.44 -13.69 11.00
N VAL A 516 17.08 -14.08 12.11
CA VAL A 516 18.51 -14.43 12.15
C VAL A 516 18.70 -15.81 12.76
N SER A 517 19.76 -16.50 12.36
CA SER A 517 20.21 -17.75 12.99
C SER A 517 20.79 -17.46 14.39
N THR A 518 20.80 -18.46 15.25
CA THR A 518 21.39 -18.40 16.58
C THR A 518 22.60 -19.33 16.68
N SER A 519 23.48 -19.07 17.64
CA SER A 519 24.69 -19.89 17.88
C SER A 519 24.40 -21.17 18.67
N ASP A 520 23.24 -21.27 19.32
CA ASP A 520 22.90 -22.33 20.27
C ASP A 520 21.69 -23.19 19.86
N THR A 521 20.90 -22.74 18.85
CA THR A 521 19.73 -23.50 18.38
C THR A 521 19.69 -23.55 16.85
N THR A 522 18.79 -24.40 16.29
CA THR A 522 18.51 -24.42 14.84
C THR A 522 17.35 -23.49 14.45
N GLN A 523 16.77 -22.80 15.43
CA GLN A 523 15.65 -21.90 15.20
C GLN A 523 16.13 -20.53 14.70
N HIS A 524 15.30 -19.88 13.89
CA HIS A 524 15.50 -18.50 13.50
C HIS A 524 14.68 -17.59 14.42
N VAL A 525 15.31 -16.55 14.93
CA VAL A 525 14.70 -15.59 15.86
C VAL A 525 14.36 -14.30 15.15
N PRO A 526 13.15 -13.72 15.34
CA PRO A 526 12.80 -12.43 14.75
C PRO A 526 13.61 -11.29 15.37
N VAL A 527 13.97 -10.31 14.56
CA VAL A 527 14.70 -9.09 14.93
C VAL A 527 13.73 -7.93 14.91
N ALA A 528 13.51 -7.28 16.06
CA ALA A 528 12.73 -6.07 16.16
C ALA A 528 13.56 -4.84 15.78
N ALA A 529 12.95 -3.86 15.10
CA ALA A 529 13.61 -2.63 14.66
C ALA A 529 12.65 -1.43 14.63
N ALA A 530 13.18 -0.23 14.85
CA ALA A 530 12.51 1.01 14.52
C ALA A 530 12.65 1.29 13.02
N LYS A 531 11.75 2.12 12.48
CA LYS A 531 11.72 2.46 11.05
C LYS A 531 11.66 3.96 10.84
N PHE A 532 12.44 4.42 9.88
CA PHE A 532 12.39 5.76 9.32
C PHE A 532 11.97 5.66 7.85
N PHE A 533 10.76 6.14 7.54
CA PHE A 533 10.23 6.20 6.18
C PHE A 533 10.22 7.64 5.66
N SER A 534 11.08 7.97 4.70
CA SER A 534 11.18 9.30 4.09
C SER A 534 10.27 9.44 2.86
N ILE A 535 8.97 9.43 3.07
CA ILE A 535 7.97 9.48 1.99
C ILE A 535 7.10 10.74 1.99
N SER A 536 7.38 11.70 2.86
CA SER A 536 6.77 13.03 2.80
C SER A 536 7.51 13.91 1.81
N PRO A 537 6.83 14.60 0.89
CA PRO A 537 7.48 15.54 -0.03
C PRO A 537 8.07 16.77 0.67
N TYR A 538 7.73 16.97 1.96
CA TYR A 538 8.22 18.08 2.78
C TYR A 538 9.40 17.71 3.68
N THR A 539 9.80 16.43 3.71
CA THR A 539 10.98 16.02 4.47
C THR A 539 12.23 16.24 3.62
N GLU A 540 13.14 17.07 4.12
CA GLU A 540 14.40 17.41 3.49
C GLU A 540 15.57 17.08 4.43
N THR A 541 16.79 17.10 3.93
CA THR A 541 18.01 16.72 4.69
C THR A 541 18.28 17.63 5.89
N ASP A 542 17.87 18.88 5.85
CA ASP A 542 17.99 19.86 6.93
C ASP A 542 17.06 19.59 8.12
N HIS A 543 16.04 18.73 7.95
CA HIS A 543 15.17 18.29 9.04
C HIS A 543 15.79 17.12 9.85
N ILE A 544 16.76 16.40 9.29
CA ILE A 544 17.36 15.21 9.91
C ILE A 544 18.02 15.50 11.26
N PRO A 545 18.77 16.60 11.46
CA PRO A 545 19.38 16.92 12.76
C PRO A 545 18.35 16.95 13.91
N ASN A 546 17.15 17.48 13.67
CA ASN A 546 16.09 17.53 14.68
C ASN A 546 15.57 16.13 15.04
N MET A 547 15.44 15.25 14.04
CA MET A 547 15.01 13.85 14.26
C MET A 547 16.07 13.05 15.03
N ILE A 548 17.34 13.25 14.72
CA ILE A 548 18.44 12.64 15.47
C ILE A 548 18.48 13.17 16.91
N HIS A 549 18.31 14.47 17.10
CA HIS A 549 18.23 15.05 18.45
C HIS A 549 17.05 14.45 19.25
N PHE A 550 15.89 14.27 18.63
CA PHE A 550 14.75 13.59 19.26
C PHE A 550 15.14 12.16 19.70
N LEU A 551 15.80 11.37 18.85
CA LEU A 551 16.27 10.03 19.22
C LEU A 551 17.27 10.06 20.40
N GLN A 552 18.21 11.02 20.42
CA GLN A 552 19.16 11.20 21.53
C GLN A 552 18.44 11.50 22.86
N GLN A 553 17.42 12.35 22.83
CA GLN A 553 16.61 12.63 24.03
C GLN A 553 15.89 11.36 24.52
N LYS A 554 15.32 10.56 23.60
CA LYS A 554 14.62 9.32 23.95
C LYS A 554 15.57 8.23 24.48
N LEU A 555 16.80 8.15 23.97
CA LEU A 555 17.86 7.30 24.54
C LEU A 555 18.21 7.71 25.97
N THR A 556 18.34 9.00 26.25
CA THR A 556 18.59 9.49 27.61
C THR A 556 17.49 9.13 28.60
N VAL A 557 16.22 9.18 28.16
CA VAL A 557 15.05 8.74 28.95
C VAL A 557 15.13 7.23 29.23
N LEU A 558 15.47 6.43 28.23
CA LEU A 558 15.63 4.99 28.39
C LEU A 558 16.73 4.63 29.39
N GLU A 559 17.90 5.25 29.29
CA GLU A 559 19.02 5.07 30.23
C GLU A 559 18.62 5.41 31.67
N ALA A 560 17.92 6.51 31.88
CA ALA A 560 17.42 6.92 33.19
C ALA A 560 16.41 5.90 33.77
N SER A 561 15.53 5.33 32.93
CA SER A 561 14.56 4.32 33.37
C SER A 561 15.24 3.00 33.75
N HIS A 562 16.24 2.55 33.02
CA HIS A 562 16.98 1.30 33.32
C HIS A 562 17.86 1.41 34.57
N ILE A 563 18.35 2.60 34.90
CA ILE A 563 19.07 2.86 36.17
C ILE A 563 18.12 2.73 37.38
N ALA A 564 16.86 3.19 37.22
CA ALA A 564 15.84 3.07 38.25
C ALA A 564 15.39 1.62 38.54
N TYR A 565 15.54 0.69 37.61
CA TYR A 565 15.25 -0.74 37.81
C TYR A 565 16.43 -1.58 38.30
N ARG A 566 17.61 -0.99 38.42
CA ARG A 566 18.82 -1.68 38.98
C ARG A 566 19.05 -1.38 40.48
N HIS A 567 18.17 -0.58 41.09
CA HIS A 567 18.09 -0.32 42.53
C HIS A 567 16.75 -0.82 43.09
#